data_84a78baf732c29ad11793b8c82262902
#
_entry.id   84a78baf732c29ad11793b8c82262902
#
_cell.length_a   1.000
_cell.length_b   1.000
_cell.length_c   1.000
_cell.angle_alpha   90.00
_cell.angle_beta   90.00
_cell.angle_gamma   90.00
#
_symmetry.space_group_name_H-M   'P 1'
#
loop_
_entity.id
_entity.type
_entity.pdbx_description
1 polymer ?
#
loop_
_entity_poly.entity_id
_entity_poly.type
_entity_poly.pdbx_seq_one_letter_code
_entity_poly.pdbx_strand_id
1 'polypeptide(L)'
;MASHQQQTSSLTSTSSRDKAINNAIARPRPSSSVIVLSPTNEVLLLHRVKSSTSFASAHVFPGGNLDGFHDGDVPGEKDPGRHIDGLAYRLAAVRECFEETGILLAKRLGTLVKLPTEERDKMRKRVHANEVNFTEWVRSFGAEPDITGLIPFTRFITPVNAPKRFTTQMYVYLLPELQAGISSEIILPVADGGVEHTAAQFAPASVWLDRVRNGSVTLFTPQFYLLHLLAPILSTSSAPSPGKLGEDIAAQRKALLLFLARVPTADIEEGNQSPTARIPWGEKVICAYDMQVKRADGRVVLGLDNPGPELEDTRRGGDYERVVIVDLRKKGRPKNIDVQMRAVVLREHEATTDIQLDENRRAKL
;
A
#
# COMPACT_ATOMS: atom_id res chain seq x y z
N MET A 1 18.27 43.83 53.73
CA MET A 1 18.75 43.59 52.36
C MET A 1 17.88 42.59 51.75
N ALA A 2 17.01 43.10 50.87
CA ALA A 2 15.99 42.35 50.17
C ALA A 2 16.53 41.80 48.85
N SER A 3 15.76 40.85 48.34
CA SER A 3 15.51 40.60 46.91
C SER A 3 16.16 39.38 46.23
N HIS A 4 15.29 38.74 45.68
CA HIS A 4 15.11 38.02 44.41
C HIS A 4 14.97 36.50 44.49
N GLN A 5 13.76 36.11 44.71
CA GLN A 5 13.22 34.82 44.22
C GLN A 5 11.86 35.10 43.60
N GLN A 6 11.81 35.19 42.29
CA GLN A 6 10.59 34.96 41.48
C GLN A 6 10.97 34.65 40.05
N GLN A 7 10.25 33.67 39.50
CA GLN A 7 10.16 33.23 38.09
C GLN A 7 10.98 31.99 37.72
N THR A 8 10.40 30.85 37.99
CA THR A 8 10.50 29.65 37.14
C THR A 8 9.30 28.72 37.43
N SER A 9 8.13 29.07 36.93
CA SER A 9 6.97 28.15 36.98
C SER A 9 5.99 28.43 35.84
N SER A 10 6.40 28.20 34.58
CA SER A 10 5.44 28.25 33.44
C SER A 10 5.78 27.38 32.23
N LEU A 11 6.67 26.39 32.37
CA LEU A 11 7.10 25.52 31.26
C LEU A 11 6.66 24.05 31.35
N THR A 12 5.84 23.67 32.33
CA THR A 12 5.51 22.25 32.57
C THR A 12 4.06 21.85 32.24
N SER A 13 3.19 22.76 31.77
CA SER A 13 1.77 22.44 31.55
C SER A 13 1.39 22.01 30.12
N THR A 14 2.24 22.25 29.11
CA THR A 14 1.98 21.82 27.72
C THR A 14 2.33 20.34 27.51
N SER A 15 3.31 19.82 28.19
CA SER A 15 3.78 18.42 28.05
C SER A 15 2.78 17.35 28.54
N SER A 16 1.90 17.66 29.47
CA SER A 16 0.94 16.65 30.01
C SER A 16 -0.32 16.48 29.16
N ARG A 17 -0.81 17.54 28.52
CA ARG A 17 -1.94 17.48 27.58
C ARG A 17 -1.55 16.77 26.28
N ASP A 18 -0.38 17.06 25.73
CA ASP A 18 0.13 16.41 24.53
C ASP A 18 0.42 14.93 24.77
N LYS A 19 0.92 14.56 25.95
CA LYS A 19 1.08 13.16 26.36
C LYS A 19 -0.26 12.44 26.57
N ALA A 20 -1.29 13.10 27.05
CA ALA A 20 -2.62 12.51 27.24
C ALA A 20 -3.36 12.31 25.89
N ILE A 21 -3.19 13.23 24.93
CA ILE A 21 -3.72 13.08 23.57
C ILE A 21 -3.02 11.95 22.83
N ASN A 22 -1.69 11.84 22.94
CA ASN A 22 -0.93 10.74 22.33
C ASN A 22 -1.23 9.36 22.93
N ASN A 23 -1.69 9.27 24.19
CA ASN A 23 -2.15 8.00 24.76
C ASN A 23 -3.54 7.56 24.28
N ALA A 24 -4.33 8.45 23.65
CA ALA A 24 -5.66 8.15 23.11
C ALA A 24 -5.63 7.65 21.65
N ILE A 25 -4.54 7.87 20.91
CA ILE A 25 -4.40 7.45 19.51
C ILE A 25 -3.96 5.99 19.45
N ALA A 26 -4.76 5.13 18.78
CA ALA A 26 -4.40 3.74 18.59
C ALA A 26 -3.07 3.61 17.82
N ARG A 27 -2.14 2.83 18.35
CA ARG A 27 -0.83 2.60 17.71
C ARG A 27 -0.97 1.72 16.47
N PRO A 28 -0.28 2.04 15.36
CA PRO A 28 -0.35 1.23 14.15
C PRO A 28 0.27 -0.15 14.37
N ARG A 29 -0.45 -1.22 14.00
CA ARG A 29 0.08 -2.58 14.03
C ARG A 29 0.98 -2.82 12.82
N PRO A 30 2.15 -3.47 12.98
CA PRO A 30 3.00 -3.82 11.85
C PRO A 30 2.29 -4.83 10.96
N SER A 31 2.28 -4.54 9.67
CA SER A 31 1.67 -5.38 8.65
C SER A 31 2.46 -5.30 7.34
N SER A 32 2.22 -6.26 6.46
CA SER A 32 2.90 -6.36 5.18
C SER A 32 1.90 -6.71 4.08
N SER A 33 2.16 -6.26 2.86
CA SER A 33 1.35 -6.61 1.70
C SER A 33 2.19 -6.65 0.43
N VAL A 34 1.82 -7.51 -0.53
CA VAL A 34 2.57 -7.70 -1.77
C VAL A 34 1.69 -7.55 -3.00
N ILE A 35 2.14 -6.73 -3.94
CA ILE A 35 1.59 -6.60 -5.28
C ILE A 35 2.23 -7.68 -6.13
N VAL A 36 1.53 -8.78 -6.34
CA VAL A 36 2.00 -9.88 -7.17
C VAL A 36 1.64 -9.60 -8.62
N LEU A 37 2.66 -9.55 -9.48
CA LEU A 37 2.48 -9.46 -10.94
C LEU A 37 2.58 -10.85 -11.56
N SER A 38 1.60 -11.20 -12.38
CA SER A 38 1.56 -12.44 -13.16
C SER A 38 2.72 -12.49 -14.17
N PRO A 39 2.98 -13.63 -14.81
CA PRO A 39 3.90 -13.71 -15.94
C PRO A 39 3.60 -12.73 -17.07
N THR A 40 2.35 -12.29 -17.19
CA THR A 40 1.85 -11.32 -18.18
C THR A 40 1.66 -9.91 -17.61
N ASN A 41 2.28 -9.62 -16.44
CA ASN A 41 2.22 -8.33 -15.76
C ASN A 41 0.81 -7.87 -15.29
N GLU A 42 -0.10 -8.81 -15.11
CA GLU A 42 -1.39 -8.54 -14.49
C GLU A 42 -1.26 -8.51 -12.96
N VAL A 43 -2.04 -7.66 -12.31
CA VAL A 43 -2.02 -7.47 -10.86
C VAL A 43 -3.01 -8.38 -10.18
N LEU A 44 -2.57 -9.11 -9.14
CA LEU A 44 -3.43 -9.94 -8.29
C LEU A 44 -4.18 -9.09 -7.27
N LEU A 45 -5.50 -9.24 -7.23
CA LEU A 45 -6.35 -8.76 -6.14
C LEU A 45 -7.21 -9.88 -5.57
N LEU A 46 -7.50 -9.75 -4.28
CA LEU A 46 -8.36 -10.64 -3.50
C LEU A 46 -9.64 -9.90 -3.11
N HIS A 47 -10.79 -10.56 -3.24
CA HIS A 47 -12.06 -10.02 -2.77
C HIS A 47 -12.35 -10.50 -1.35
N ARG A 48 -12.35 -9.61 -0.37
CA ARG A 48 -12.59 -9.93 1.05
C ARG A 48 -14.06 -10.28 1.31
N VAL A 49 -14.27 -11.23 2.25
CA VAL A 49 -15.63 -11.60 2.68
C VAL A 49 -16.35 -10.42 3.35
N LYS A 50 -17.70 -10.44 3.31
CA LYS A 50 -18.53 -9.40 3.94
C LYS A 50 -18.39 -9.34 5.46
N SER A 51 -18.07 -10.45 6.10
CA SER A 51 -17.86 -10.58 7.55
C SER A 51 -16.49 -10.09 8.02
N SER A 52 -15.58 -9.71 7.13
CA SER A 52 -14.25 -9.22 7.51
C SER A 52 -14.32 -8.00 8.42
N THR A 53 -13.54 -7.99 9.49
CA THR A 53 -13.48 -6.88 10.46
C THR A 53 -12.75 -5.66 9.93
N SER A 54 -12.01 -5.78 8.81
CA SER A 54 -11.30 -4.71 8.14
C SER A 54 -11.54 -4.82 6.64
N PHE A 55 -11.86 -3.70 5.98
CA PHE A 55 -12.04 -3.61 4.52
C PHE A 55 -13.07 -4.60 3.94
N ALA A 56 -14.17 -4.86 4.66
CA ALA A 56 -15.22 -5.81 4.24
C ALA A 56 -15.70 -5.56 2.80
N SER A 57 -15.80 -6.63 1.99
CA SER A 57 -16.19 -6.60 0.57
C SER A 57 -15.33 -5.68 -0.32
N ALA A 58 -14.13 -5.32 0.09
CA ALA A 58 -13.16 -4.63 -0.75
C ALA A 58 -12.26 -5.62 -1.49
N HIS A 59 -11.63 -5.13 -2.56
CA HIS A 59 -10.52 -5.82 -3.18
C HIS A 59 -9.21 -5.29 -2.59
N VAL A 60 -8.31 -6.21 -2.25
CA VAL A 60 -7.03 -5.91 -1.59
C VAL A 60 -5.90 -6.69 -2.24
N PHE A 61 -4.67 -6.21 -2.06
CA PHE A 61 -3.49 -7.04 -2.32
C PHE A 61 -3.34 -8.08 -1.22
N PRO A 62 -2.73 -9.25 -1.48
CA PRO A 62 -2.37 -10.21 -0.43
C PRO A 62 -1.57 -9.55 0.69
N GLY A 63 -1.93 -9.84 1.94
CA GLY A 63 -1.20 -9.29 3.07
C GLY A 63 -1.98 -9.23 4.38
N GLY A 64 -1.24 -9.19 5.49
CA GLY A 64 -1.78 -9.17 6.84
C GLY A 64 -0.81 -8.67 7.89
N ASN A 65 -1.10 -8.98 9.14
CA ASN A 65 -0.24 -8.59 10.26
C ASN A 65 1.00 -9.48 10.34
N LEU A 66 2.08 -8.90 10.85
CA LEU A 66 3.23 -9.71 11.24
C LEU A 66 2.87 -10.59 12.43
N ASP A 67 3.33 -11.83 12.40
CA ASP A 67 3.14 -12.82 13.45
C ASP A 67 4.50 -13.37 13.93
N GLY A 68 4.81 -13.19 15.23
CA GLY A 68 6.08 -13.64 15.80
C GLY A 68 6.30 -15.15 15.74
N PHE A 69 5.23 -15.96 15.60
CA PHE A 69 5.36 -17.40 15.42
C PHE A 69 5.95 -17.75 14.05
N HIS A 70 5.58 -17.01 13.00
CA HIS A 70 5.98 -17.30 11.62
C HIS A 70 7.12 -16.46 11.11
N ASP A 71 7.10 -15.15 11.46
CA ASP A 71 7.88 -14.11 10.79
C ASP A 71 9.14 -13.71 11.59
N GLY A 72 9.36 -14.34 12.76
CA GLY A 72 10.50 -14.09 13.64
C GLY A 72 10.33 -12.81 14.47
N ASP A 73 11.41 -12.04 14.63
CA ASP A 73 11.43 -10.86 15.50
C ASP A 73 10.56 -9.73 14.96
N VAL A 74 9.31 -9.66 15.40
CA VAL A 74 8.38 -8.59 15.05
C VAL A 74 8.75 -7.31 15.82
N PRO A 75 8.97 -6.15 15.14
CA PRO A 75 9.35 -4.92 15.79
C PRO A 75 8.33 -4.46 16.84
N GLY A 76 8.79 -4.28 18.08
CA GLY A 76 7.98 -3.80 19.19
C GLY A 76 7.48 -2.36 19.01
N GLU A 77 6.65 -1.89 19.94
CA GLU A 77 6.02 -0.56 19.82
C GLU A 77 7.01 0.60 19.78
N LYS A 78 8.14 0.48 20.47
CA LYS A 78 9.19 1.50 20.56
C LYS A 78 10.40 1.19 19.68
N ASP A 79 10.35 0.12 18.93
CA ASP A 79 11.45 -0.30 18.08
C ASP A 79 11.58 0.67 16.89
N PRO A 80 12.76 1.24 16.63
CA PRO A 80 13.00 2.08 15.45
C PRO A 80 12.70 1.35 14.13
N GLY A 81 12.87 0.02 14.08
CA GLY A 81 12.57 -0.83 12.93
C GLY A 81 11.07 -0.97 12.60
N ARG A 82 10.17 -0.52 13.51
CA ARG A 82 8.71 -0.69 13.34
C ARG A 82 8.15 -0.06 12.06
N HIS A 83 8.79 0.97 11.56
CA HIS A 83 8.38 1.67 10.34
C HIS A 83 9.44 1.59 9.23
N ILE A 84 10.29 0.56 9.28
CA ILE A 84 11.36 0.32 8.30
C ILE A 84 11.17 -1.06 7.69
N ASP A 85 11.56 -1.22 6.41
CA ASP A 85 11.61 -2.54 5.78
C ASP A 85 12.61 -3.44 6.52
N GLY A 86 12.22 -4.68 6.79
CA GLY A 86 13.02 -5.64 7.53
C GLY A 86 12.55 -7.08 7.33
N LEU A 87 13.33 -8.01 7.87
CA LEU A 87 13.12 -9.45 7.65
C LEU A 87 11.70 -9.90 8.01
N ALA A 88 11.17 -9.51 9.16
CA ALA A 88 9.83 -9.89 9.59
C ALA A 88 8.74 -9.41 8.61
N TYR A 89 8.86 -8.19 8.07
CA TYR A 89 7.93 -7.68 7.06
C TYR A 89 7.98 -8.48 5.76
N ARG A 90 9.17 -8.88 5.32
CA ARG A 90 9.37 -9.68 4.11
C ARG A 90 8.85 -11.10 4.26
N LEU A 91 9.11 -11.74 5.40
CA LEU A 91 8.56 -13.07 5.72
C LEU A 91 7.03 -13.03 5.78
N ALA A 92 6.45 -12.03 6.46
CA ALA A 92 5.01 -11.85 6.49
C ALA A 92 4.40 -11.69 5.09
N ALA A 93 5.01 -10.90 4.18
CA ALA A 93 4.52 -10.75 2.81
C ALA A 93 4.47 -12.08 2.05
N VAL A 94 5.50 -12.91 2.19
CA VAL A 94 5.57 -14.24 1.55
C VAL A 94 4.54 -15.20 2.15
N ARG A 95 4.43 -15.23 3.47
CA ARG A 95 3.49 -16.10 4.21
C ARG A 95 2.04 -15.75 3.89
N GLU A 96 1.66 -14.49 4.02
CA GLU A 96 0.30 -14.02 3.74
C GLU A 96 -0.09 -14.27 2.28
N CYS A 97 0.84 -14.06 1.33
CA CYS A 97 0.61 -14.42 -0.06
C CYS A 97 0.26 -15.91 -0.21
N PHE A 98 0.98 -16.80 0.47
CA PHE A 98 0.68 -18.22 0.43
C PHE A 98 -0.65 -18.55 1.11
N GLU A 99 -0.91 -18.04 2.30
CA GLU A 99 -2.14 -18.29 3.05
C GLU A 99 -3.39 -17.84 2.29
N GLU A 100 -3.36 -16.66 1.71
CA GLU A 100 -4.53 -16.07 1.07
C GLU A 100 -4.74 -16.52 -0.38
N THR A 101 -3.65 -16.90 -1.11
CA THR A 101 -3.71 -17.19 -2.55
C THR A 101 -3.27 -18.58 -2.95
N GLY A 102 -2.52 -19.27 -2.07
CA GLY A 102 -1.84 -20.52 -2.40
C GLY A 102 -0.59 -20.38 -3.27
N ILE A 103 -0.22 -19.14 -3.65
CA ILE A 103 1.02 -18.88 -4.39
C ILE A 103 2.18 -18.88 -3.40
N LEU A 104 3.06 -19.88 -3.51
CA LEU A 104 4.23 -20.02 -2.63
C LEU A 104 5.42 -19.25 -3.23
N LEU A 105 5.73 -18.08 -2.68
CA LEU A 105 6.90 -17.30 -3.02
C LEU A 105 8.14 -17.85 -2.29
N ALA A 106 8.55 -19.08 -2.65
CA ALA A 106 9.74 -19.73 -2.10
C ALA A 106 10.52 -20.41 -3.21
N LYS A 107 11.85 -20.42 -3.09
CA LYS A 107 12.75 -20.96 -4.10
C LYS A 107 13.54 -22.15 -3.56
N ARG A 108 13.75 -23.13 -4.44
CA ARG A 108 14.71 -24.21 -4.27
C ARG A 108 15.62 -24.21 -5.49
N LEU A 109 16.93 -24.09 -5.27
CA LEU A 109 17.92 -23.98 -6.34
C LEU A 109 17.59 -22.88 -7.36
N GLY A 110 17.11 -21.71 -6.88
CA GLY A 110 16.79 -20.55 -7.72
C GLY A 110 15.44 -20.59 -8.44
N THR A 111 14.70 -21.71 -8.37
CA THR A 111 13.39 -21.88 -9.02
C THR A 111 12.27 -21.88 -8.01
N LEU A 112 11.14 -21.21 -8.33
CA LEU A 112 9.94 -21.24 -7.48
C LEU A 112 9.43 -22.66 -7.29
N VAL A 113 9.13 -22.99 -6.05
CA VAL A 113 8.60 -24.30 -5.66
C VAL A 113 7.15 -24.45 -6.10
N LYS A 114 6.86 -25.61 -6.69
CA LYS A 114 5.52 -26.06 -7.02
C LYS A 114 5.03 -27.05 -5.96
N LEU A 115 3.85 -26.84 -5.43
CA LEU A 115 3.21 -27.79 -4.54
C LEU A 115 2.04 -28.47 -5.25
N PRO A 116 1.83 -29.78 -5.04
CA PRO A 116 0.58 -30.43 -5.41
C PRO A 116 -0.61 -29.72 -4.74
N THR A 117 -1.74 -29.63 -5.43
CA THR A 117 -2.92 -28.88 -4.95
C THR A 117 -3.36 -29.32 -3.56
N GLU A 118 -3.42 -30.64 -3.31
CA GLU A 118 -3.84 -31.19 -2.02
C GLU A 118 -2.89 -30.78 -0.89
N GLU A 119 -1.58 -30.87 -1.11
CA GLU A 119 -0.57 -30.47 -0.13
C GLU A 119 -0.62 -28.97 0.14
N ARG A 120 -0.71 -28.16 -0.93
CA ARG A 120 -0.86 -26.72 -0.85
C ARG A 120 -2.04 -26.33 0.03
N ASP A 121 -3.25 -26.87 -0.24
CA ASP A 121 -4.47 -26.49 0.44
C ASP A 121 -4.50 -27.01 1.90
N LYS A 122 -3.89 -28.16 2.16
CA LYS A 122 -3.65 -28.68 3.52
C LYS A 122 -2.72 -27.76 4.30
N MET A 123 -1.60 -27.37 3.70
CA MET A 123 -0.60 -26.56 4.41
C MET A 123 -1.06 -25.11 4.62
N ARG A 124 -1.81 -24.53 3.70
CA ARG A 124 -2.45 -23.21 3.91
C ARG A 124 -3.26 -23.18 5.21
N LYS A 125 -4.12 -24.18 5.43
CA LYS A 125 -4.96 -24.30 6.63
C LYS A 125 -4.12 -24.45 7.90
N ARG A 126 -3.06 -25.25 7.86
CA ARG A 126 -2.21 -25.50 9.02
C ARG A 126 -1.35 -24.30 9.39
N VAL A 127 -0.83 -23.57 8.39
CA VAL A 127 -0.09 -22.31 8.61
C VAL A 127 -1.04 -21.26 9.18
N HIS A 128 -2.20 -21.05 8.58
CA HIS A 128 -3.21 -20.09 9.06
C HIS A 128 -3.70 -20.38 10.49
N ALA A 129 -3.75 -21.66 10.88
CA ALA A 129 -4.12 -22.09 12.24
C ALA A 129 -2.95 -22.04 13.24
N ASN A 130 -1.76 -21.59 12.86
CA ASN A 130 -0.53 -21.62 13.66
C ASN A 130 -0.12 -23.04 14.14
N GLU A 131 -0.53 -24.09 13.42
CA GLU A 131 -0.15 -25.46 13.71
C GLU A 131 1.26 -25.80 13.22
N VAL A 132 1.74 -25.05 12.22
CA VAL A 132 3.04 -25.24 11.58
C VAL A 132 3.68 -23.91 11.32
N ASN A 133 4.94 -23.72 11.75
CA ASN A 133 5.70 -22.55 11.43
C ASN A 133 6.00 -22.51 9.92
N PHE A 134 5.63 -21.39 9.25
CA PHE A 134 5.74 -21.26 7.79
C PHE A 134 7.18 -21.40 7.30
N THR A 135 8.12 -20.68 7.92
CA THR A 135 9.51 -20.65 7.50
C THR A 135 10.19 -22.00 7.70
N GLU A 136 9.95 -22.68 8.83
CA GLU A 136 10.48 -24.01 9.12
C GLU A 136 9.92 -25.05 8.15
N TRP A 137 8.61 -24.96 7.85
CA TRP A 137 8.00 -25.84 6.89
C TRP A 137 8.60 -25.68 5.49
N VAL A 138 8.77 -24.45 5.00
CA VAL A 138 9.41 -24.20 3.70
C VAL A 138 10.83 -24.78 3.66
N ARG A 139 11.60 -24.62 4.74
CA ARG A 139 12.95 -25.17 4.86
C ARG A 139 12.99 -26.69 4.92
N SER A 140 11.95 -27.32 5.45
CA SER A 140 11.91 -28.80 5.60
C SER A 140 11.99 -29.58 4.28
N PHE A 141 11.64 -28.93 3.15
CA PHE A 141 11.82 -29.52 1.82
C PHE A 141 12.92 -28.86 0.98
N GLY A 142 13.88 -28.20 1.65
CA GLY A 142 15.09 -27.62 1.04
C GLY A 142 14.83 -26.37 0.21
N ALA A 143 13.75 -25.61 0.52
CA ALA A 143 13.47 -24.32 -0.08
C ALA A 143 13.66 -23.19 0.94
N GLU A 144 13.75 -21.95 0.44
CA GLU A 144 13.79 -20.74 1.27
C GLU A 144 12.70 -19.76 0.80
N PRO A 145 12.04 -19.04 1.72
CA PRO A 145 11.17 -17.92 1.36
C PRO A 145 11.92 -16.91 0.51
N ASP A 146 11.38 -16.53 -0.66
CA ASP A 146 12.05 -15.62 -1.58
C ASP A 146 11.90 -14.15 -1.17
N ILE A 147 12.47 -13.84 -0.01
CA ILE A 147 12.46 -12.47 0.53
C ILE A 147 13.28 -11.49 -0.31
N THR A 148 14.22 -11.97 -1.10
CA THR A 148 15.07 -11.15 -1.99
C THR A 148 14.36 -10.78 -3.29
N GLY A 149 13.36 -11.55 -3.71
CA GLY A 149 12.50 -11.21 -4.84
C GLY A 149 11.46 -10.11 -4.54
N LEU A 150 11.28 -9.76 -3.26
CA LEU A 150 10.39 -8.68 -2.85
C LEU A 150 11.07 -7.32 -3.06
N ILE A 151 10.47 -6.49 -3.91
CA ILE A 151 10.95 -5.13 -4.21
C ILE A 151 10.16 -4.15 -3.34
N PRO A 152 10.79 -3.40 -2.40
CA PRO A 152 10.10 -2.41 -1.58
C PRO A 152 9.48 -1.33 -2.46
N PHE A 153 8.19 -1.00 -2.21
CA PHE A 153 7.53 0.04 -2.97
C PHE A 153 7.22 1.27 -2.12
N THR A 154 6.47 1.12 -1.06
CA THR A 154 6.16 2.23 -0.14
C THR A 154 5.63 1.66 1.17
N ARG A 155 5.36 2.54 2.14
CA ARG A 155 4.70 2.19 3.38
C ARG A 155 3.46 3.05 3.57
N PHE A 156 2.36 2.44 3.98
CA PHE A 156 1.17 3.17 4.41
C PHE A 156 1.00 3.09 5.92
N ILE A 157 0.76 4.24 6.55
CA ILE A 157 0.31 4.31 7.94
C ILE A 157 -1.15 4.77 7.94
N THR A 158 -2.01 4.02 8.60
CA THR A 158 -3.43 4.38 8.70
C THR A 158 -3.61 5.69 9.47
N PRO A 159 -4.43 6.65 8.99
CA PRO A 159 -4.69 7.90 9.67
C PRO A 159 -5.16 7.75 11.12
N VAL A 160 -4.88 8.77 11.95
CA VAL A 160 -5.12 8.74 13.42
C VAL A 160 -6.58 8.62 13.82
N ASN A 161 -7.50 9.05 12.97
CA ASN A 161 -8.94 9.00 13.20
C ASN A 161 -9.57 7.62 12.90
N ALA A 162 -8.78 6.67 12.42
CA ALA A 162 -9.27 5.32 12.16
C ALA A 162 -9.29 4.47 13.45
N PRO A 163 -10.32 3.64 13.66
CA PRO A 163 -10.44 2.82 14.89
C PRO A 163 -9.41 1.70 14.98
N LYS A 164 -8.90 1.24 13.83
CA LYS A 164 -7.79 0.28 13.72
C LYS A 164 -6.73 0.87 12.81
N ARG A 165 -5.48 0.87 13.28
CA ARG A 165 -4.37 1.45 12.52
C ARG A 165 -3.31 0.39 12.24
N PHE A 166 -2.70 0.51 11.05
CA PHE A 166 -1.65 -0.37 10.57
C PHE A 166 -0.49 0.47 10.03
N THR A 167 0.72 -0.06 10.15
CA THR A 167 1.90 0.38 9.42
C THR A 167 2.26 -0.74 8.45
N THR A 168 1.87 -0.57 7.19
CA THR A 168 1.92 -1.63 6.17
C THR A 168 3.05 -1.37 5.19
N GLN A 169 4.07 -2.22 5.20
CA GLN A 169 5.09 -2.23 4.16
C GLN A 169 4.51 -2.88 2.89
N MET A 170 4.61 -2.17 1.77
CA MET A 170 4.20 -2.67 0.47
C MET A 170 5.41 -3.18 -0.30
N TYR A 171 5.22 -4.28 -1.02
CA TYR A 171 6.21 -4.85 -1.92
C TYR A 171 5.61 -5.09 -3.30
N VAL A 172 6.46 -5.17 -4.32
CA VAL A 172 6.15 -5.73 -5.63
C VAL A 172 6.90 -7.06 -5.75
N TYR A 173 6.24 -8.07 -6.29
CA TYR A 173 6.86 -9.34 -6.65
C TYR A 173 6.50 -9.71 -8.09
N LEU A 174 7.52 -10.00 -8.90
CA LEU A 174 7.37 -10.39 -10.30
C LEU A 174 7.41 -11.91 -10.39
N LEU A 175 6.28 -12.55 -10.67
CA LEU A 175 6.29 -13.98 -10.98
C LEU A 175 7.12 -14.22 -12.25
N PRO A 176 7.88 -15.32 -12.35
CA PRO A 176 8.70 -15.63 -13.53
C PRO A 176 7.88 -15.58 -14.82
N GLU A 177 8.48 -15.09 -15.89
CA GLU A 177 7.86 -15.12 -17.21
C GLU A 177 7.61 -16.56 -17.66
N LEU A 178 6.54 -16.77 -18.45
CA LEU A 178 6.24 -18.09 -19.00
C LEU A 178 7.33 -18.48 -19.99
N GLN A 179 8.12 -19.48 -19.62
CA GLN A 179 9.01 -20.13 -20.57
C GLN A 179 8.25 -21.25 -21.30
N ALA A 180 8.58 -21.48 -22.57
CA ALA A 180 7.98 -22.57 -23.34
C ALA A 180 8.15 -23.90 -22.58
N GLY A 181 7.04 -24.59 -22.27
CA GLY A 181 7.03 -25.86 -21.53
C GLY A 181 6.81 -25.76 -20.01
N ILE A 182 6.67 -24.56 -19.43
CA ILE A 182 6.27 -24.42 -18.02
C ILE A 182 4.75 -24.27 -17.96
N SER A 183 4.08 -25.21 -17.29
CA SER A 183 2.60 -25.17 -17.09
C SER A 183 2.21 -23.91 -16.32
N SER A 184 1.23 -23.17 -16.82
CA SER A 184 0.62 -22.00 -16.18
C SER A 184 -0.13 -22.35 -14.88
N GLU A 185 -0.35 -23.63 -14.58
CA GLU A 185 -1.10 -24.09 -13.39
C GLU A 185 -0.49 -23.70 -12.05
N ILE A 186 0.80 -23.33 -12.02
CA ILE A 186 1.51 -22.93 -10.80
C ILE A 186 1.03 -21.60 -10.25
N ILE A 187 0.38 -20.80 -11.09
CA ILE A 187 0.19 -19.35 -10.90
C ILE A 187 -1.29 -19.01 -10.79
N LEU A 188 -2.17 -20.01 -10.82
CA LEU A 188 -3.59 -19.77 -10.60
C LEU A 188 -3.83 -19.52 -9.11
N PRO A 189 -4.19 -18.30 -8.73
CA PRO A 189 -4.53 -18.01 -7.35
C PRO A 189 -5.84 -18.72 -6.99
N VAL A 190 -5.88 -19.31 -5.81
CA VAL A 190 -7.07 -19.98 -5.28
C VAL A 190 -7.49 -19.23 -4.03
N ALA A 191 -8.72 -18.76 -3.97
CA ALA A 191 -9.28 -18.19 -2.74
C ALA A 191 -9.15 -19.18 -1.57
N ASP A 192 -9.09 -18.65 -0.34
CA ASP A 192 -8.91 -19.44 0.89
C ASP A 192 -10.14 -20.27 1.32
N GLY A 193 -11.08 -20.50 0.40
CA GLY A 193 -12.32 -21.22 0.67
C GLY A 193 -13.38 -20.38 1.39
N GLY A 194 -13.23 -19.05 1.39
CA GLY A 194 -14.17 -18.11 2.01
C GLY A 194 -13.90 -17.85 3.50
N VAL A 195 -12.72 -18.22 3.99
CA VAL A 195 -12.29 -17.90 5.37
C VAL A 195 -12.12 -16.38 5.49
N GLU A 196 -11.32 -15.77 4.64
CA GLU A 196 -11.14 -14.31 4.55
C GLU A 196 -11.49 -13.75 3.17
N HIS A 197 -11.34 -14.54 2.09
CA HIS A 197 -11.47 -14.11 0.71
C HIS A 197 -12.39 -15.03 -0.10
N THR A 198 -13.25 -14.43 -0.93
CA THR A 198 -14.21 -15.17 -1.80
C THR A 198 -13.68 -15.36 -3.20
N ALA A 199 -12.70 -14.58 -3.63
CA ALA A 199 -12.11 -14.66 -4.98
C ALA A 199 -10.68 -14.13 -4.97
N ALA A 200 -9.85 -14.70 -5.83
CA ALA A 200 -8.52 -14.23 -6.15
C ALA A 200 -8.38 -14.16 -7.67
N GLN A 201 -8.00 -13.02 -8.23
CA GLN A 201 -7.96 -12.81 -9.66
C GLN A 201 -6.80 -11.91 -10.08
N PHE A 202 -6.13 -12.30 -11.17
CA PHE A 202 -5.26 -11.42 -11.93
C PHE A 202 -6.06 -10.61 -12.96
N ALA A 203 -5.73 -9.33 -13.10
CA ALA A 203 -6.17 -8.50 -14.22
C ALA A 203 -5.19 -7.33 -14.42
N PRO A 204 -5.16 -6.73 -15.63
CA PRO A 204 -4.40 -5.51 -15.87
C PRO A 204 -4.77 -4.41 -14.88
N ALA A 205 -3.78 -3.61 -14.44
CA ALA A 205 -3.99 -2.52 -13.49
C ALA A 205 -5.06 -1.52 -13.98
N SER A 206 -5.08 -1.21 -15.29
CA SER A 206 -6.10 -0.36 -15.92
C SER A 206 -7.52 -0.95 -15.79
N VAL A 207 -7.67 -2.27 -16.00
CA VAL A 207 -8.97 -2.96 -15.86
C VAL A 207 -9.47 -2.89 -14.41
N TRP A 208 -8.60 -3.03 -13.41
CA TRP A 208 -8.98 -2.83 -12.01
C TRP A 208 -9.49 -1.41 -11.74
N LEU A 209 -8.80 -0.39 -12.26
CA LEU A 209 -9.24 1.00 -12.14
C LEU A 209 -10.58 1.25 -12.83
N ASP A 210 -10.82 0.69 -14.02
CA ASP A 210 -12.09 0.81 -14.72
C ASP A 210 -13.24 0.12 -13.97
N ARG A 211 -12.98 -1.03 -13.34
CA ARG A 211 -13.95 -1.70 -12.47
C ARG A 211 -14.32 -0.86 -11.24
N VAL A 212 -13.39 -0.05 -10.71
CA VAL A 212 -13.71 0.91 -9.64
C VAL A 212 -14.59 2.05 -10.17
N ARG A 213 -14.25 2.61 -11.34
CA ARG A 213 -15.00 3.71 -11.96
C ARG A 213 -16.44 3.32 -12.26
N ASN A 214 -16.67 2.10 -12.72
CA ASN A 214 -18.02 1.59 -13.01
C ASN A 214 -18.74 1.00 -11.78
N GLY A 215 -18.09 1.02 -10.58
CA GLY A 215 -18.68 0.59 -9.31
C GLY A 215 -18.75 -0.92 -9.08
N SER A 216 -18.17 -1.76 -9.95
CA SER A 216 -18.15 -3.22 -9.79
C SER A 216 -17.11 -3.71 -8.78
N VAL A 217 -16.10 -2.88 -8.47
CA VAL A 217 -15.04 -3.15 -7.50
C VAL A 217 -14.93 -2.00 -6.52
N THR A 218 -14.67 -2.31 -5.25
CA THR A 218 -14.32 -1.32 -4.23
C THR A 218 -12.85 -1.44 -3.88
N LEU A 219 -12.10 -0.35 -4.03
CA LEU A 219 -10.72 -0.21 -3.56
C LEU A 219 -10.65 0.90 -2.51
N PHE A 220 -9.75 0.74 -1.56
CA PHE A 220 -9.36 1.82 -0.65
C PHE A 220 -8.21 2.64 -1.25
N THR A 221 -7.94 3.79 -0.64
CA THR A 221 -6.92 4.75 -1.12
C THR A 221 -5.57 4.10 -1.47
N PRO A 222 -4.96 3.24 -0.63
CA PRO A 222 -3.69 2.62 -0.97
C PRO A 222 -3.72 1.80 -2.25
N GLN A 223 -4.72 0.92 -2.40
CA GLN A 223 -4.85 0.04 -3.56
C GLN A 223 -5.07 0.85 -4.84
N PHE A 224 -6.01 1.81 -4.79
CA PHE A 224 -6.31 2.64 -5.96
C PHE A 224 -5.10 3.47 -6.39
N TYR A 225 -4.43 4.12 -5.42
CA TYR A 225 -3.26 4.93 -5.68
C TYR A 225 -2.11 4.13 -6.30
N LEU A 226 -1.78 2.95 -5.74
CA LEU A 226 -0.72 2.11 -6.27
C LEU A 226 -1.05 1.56 -7.67
N LEU A 227 -2.30 1.15 -7.91
CA LEU A 227 -2.74 0.74 -9.25
C LEU A 227 -2.68 1.90 -10.25
N HIS A 228 -3.02 3.14 -9.81
CA HIS A 228 -2.88 4.33 -10.65
C HIS A 228 -1.43 4.58 -11.08
N LEU A 229 -0.46 4.41 -10.18
CA LEU A 229 0.96 4.54 -10.50
C LEU A 229 1.45 3.43 -11.45
N LEU A 230 0.95 2.20 -11.28
CA LEU A 230 1.37 1.05 -12.05
C LEU A 230 0.71 0.96 -13.44
N ALA A 231 -0.51 1.44 -13.58
CA ALA A 231 -1.29 1.27 -14.81
C ALA A 231 -0.57 1.83 -16.07
N PRO A 232 -0.02 3.04 -16.11
CA PRO A 232 0.67 3.55 -17.29
C PRO A 232 1.96 2.76 -17.62
N ILE A 233 2.61 2.18 -16.60
CA ILE A 233 3.86 1.41 -16.76
C ILE A 233 3.58 0.01 -17.32
N LEU A 234 2.48 -0.60 -16.85
CA LEU A 234 2.09 -1.99 -17.19
C LEU A 234 1.09 -2.05 -18.36
N SER A 235 0.76 -0.91 -18.99
CA SER A 235 -0.11 -0.89 -20.17
C SER A 235 0.69 -1.15 -21.44
N THR A 236 0.12 -1.93 -22.34
CA THR A 236 0.59 -2.02 -23.74
C THR A 236 0.02 -0.83 -24.51
N SER A 237 0.88 -0.06 -25.17
CA SER A 237 0.47 1.12 -25.97
C SER A 237 -0.27 0.75 -27.27
N SER A 238 -0.29 -0.51 -27.64
CA SER A 238 -0.98 -1.04 -28.84
C SER A 238 -1.36 -2.50 -28.62
N ALA A 239 -2.34 -3.00 -29.37
CA ALA A 239 -2.65 -4.43 -29.37
C ALA A 239 -1.36 -5.24 -29.65
N PRO A 240 -1.05 -6.24 -28.81
CA PRO A 240 0.20 -7.00 -28.96
C PRO A 240 0.26 -7.60 -30.36
N SER A 241 1.30 -7.29 -31.11
CA SER A 241 1.57 -7.97 -32.36
C SER A 241 1.92 -9.43 -32.06
N PRO A 242 1.39 -10.41 -32.79
CA PRO A 242 1.78 -11.80 -32.61
C PRO A 242 3.31 -11.96 -32.63
N GLY A 243 3.89 -12.53 -31.56
CA GLY A 243 5.33 -12.74 -31.40
C GLY A 243 6.10 -11.69 -30.61
N LYS A 244 5.52 -10.51 -30.27
CA LYS A 244 6.19 -9.46 -29.48
C LYS A 244 5.79 -9.42 -28.01
N LEU A 245 4.82 -10.22 -27.60
CA LEU A 245 4.29 -10.19 -26.22
C LEU A 245 5.38 -10.33 -25.14
N GLY A 246 6.35 -11.22 -25.34
CA GLY A 246 7.44 -11.41 -24.38
C GLY A 246 8.36 -10.18 -24.27
N GLU A 247 8.67 -9.54 -25.40
CA GLU A 247 9.47 -8.31 -25.44
C GLU A 247 8.76 -7.17 -24.72
N ASP A 248 7.45 -7.02 -24.93
CA ASP A 248 6.63 -6.00 -24.28
C ASP A 248 6.56 -6.23 -22.76
N ILE A 249 6.42 -7.48 -22.30
CA ILE A 249 6.40 -7.85 -20.89
C ILE A 249 7.74 -7.50 -20.22
N ALA A 250 8.85 -7.88 -20.83
CA ALA A 250 10.19 -7.58 -20.31
C ALA A 250 10.46 -6.07 -20.29
N ALA A 251 10.03 -5.32 -21.31
CA ALA A 251 10.16 -3.86 -21.35
C ALA A 251 9.35 -3.18 -20.23
N GLN A 252 8.13 -3.62 -19.97
CA GLN A 252 7.29 -3.13 -18.86
C GLN A 252 7.93 -3.41 -17.51
N ARG A 253 8.48 -4.60 -17.28
CA ARG A 253 9.20 -4.95 -16.04
C ARG A 253 10.42 -4.07 -15.83
N LYS A 254 11.19 -3.85 -16.90
CA LYS A 254 12.33 -2.93 -16.87
C LYS A 254 11.90 -1.50 -16.53
N ALA A 255 10.82 -1.00 -17.15
CA ALA A 255 10.27 0.32 -16.85
C ALA A 255 9.80 0.44 -15.40
N LEU A 256 9.15 -0.61 -14.87
CA LEU A 256 8.74 -0.66 -13.48
C LEU A 256 9.93 -0.61 -12.51
N LEU A 257 10.97 -1.39 -12.76
CA LEU A 257 12.19 -1.38 -11.94
C LEU A 257 12.87 -0.01 -11.96
N LEU A 258 12.95 0.64 -13.14
CA LEU A 258 13.49 1.99 -13.28
C LEU A 258 12.60 3.02 -12.53
N PHE A 259 11.28 2.91 -12.61
CA PHE A 259 10.36 3.76 -11.86
C PHE A 259 10.57 3.63 -10.35
N LEU A 260 10.67 2.41 -9.83
CA LEU A 260 10.86 2.16 -8.40
C LEU A 260 12.23 2.63 -7.89
N ALA A 261 13.25 2.59 -8.74
CA ALA A 261 14.62 2.97 -8.38
C ALA A 261 14.94 4.45 -8.58
N ARG A 262 14.11 5.19 -9.34
CA ARG A 262 14.42 6.58 -9.69
C ARG A 262 14.36 7.52 -8.49
N VAL A 263 15.28 8.48 -8.46
CA VAL A 263 15.30 9.65 -7.59
C VAL A 263 15.79 10.83 -8.41
N PRO A 264 15.06 11.94 -8.49
CA PRO A 264 13.80 12.25 -7.77
C PRO A 264 12.62 11.42 -8.26
N THR A 265 11.64 11.21 -7.35
CA THR A 265 10.48 10.36 -7.59
C THR A 265 9.30 11.08 -8.24
N ALA A 266 9.35 12.41 -8.34
CA ALA A 266 8.32 13.22 -8.98
C ALA A 266 8.49 13.25 -10.52
N ASP A 267 7.40 13.55 -11.23
CA ASP A 267 7.35 13.61 -12.69
C ASP A 267 7.46 15.06 -13.21
N ILE A 268 7.10 16.06 -12.38
CA ILE A 268 7.13 17.49 -12.75
C ILE A 268 8.04 18.29 -11.84
N GLU A 269 8.44 19.49 -12.29
CA GLU A 269 9.41 20.35 -11.61
C GLU A 269 8.93 20.78 -10.22
N GLU A 270 7.66 21.16 -10.07
CA GLU A 270 7.08 21.54 -8.78
C GLU A 270 7.15 20.38 -7.76
N GLY A 271 6.91 19.17 -8.22
CA GLY A 271 7.06 17.96 -7.38
C GLY A 271 8.52 17.73 -6.99
N ASN A 272 9.46 17.96 -7.89
CA ASN A 272 10.90 17.79 -7.66
C ASN A 272 11.48 18.75 -6.62
N GLN A 273 10.86 19.91 -6.41
CA GLN A 273 11.25 20.85 -5.37
C GLN A 273 10.91 20.38 -3.97
N SER A 274 9.97 19.45 -3.83
CA SER A 274 9.63 18.89 -2.52
C SER A 274 10.75 17.99 -1.98
N PRO A 275 11.11 18.10 -0.68
CA PRO A 275 12.06 17.20 -0.05
C PRO A 275 11.67 15.71 -0.20
N THR A 276 10.37 15.40 -0.25
CA THR A 276 9.90 14.02 -0.38
C THR A 276 10.20 13.42 -1.75
N ALA A 277 10.47 14.21 -2.79
CA ALA A 277 10.92 13.73 -4.09
C ALA A 277 12.30 13.04 -4.02
N ARG A 278 13.11 13.37 -3.01
CA ARG A 278 14.43 12.77 -2.79
C ARG A 278 14.38 11.45 -2.03
N ILE A 279 13.21 11.04 -1.54
CA ILE A 279 12.99 9.78 -0.82
C ILE A 279 12.71 8.70 -1.86
N PRO A 280 13.50 7.60 -1.94
CA PRO A 280 13.23 6.48 -2.83
C PRO A 280 11.85 5.87 -2.55
N TRP A 281 11.20 5.30 -3.59
CA TRP A 281 9.87 4.69 -3.43
C TRP A 281 9.81 3.65 -2.32
N GLY A 282 10.83 2.82 -2.15
CA GLY A 282 10.89 1.81 -1.09
C GLY A 282 10.95 2.35 0.34
N GLU A 283 11.33 3.64 0.50
CA GLU A 283 11.46 4.32 1.78
C GLU A 283 10.35 5.33 2.05
N LYS A 284 9.50 5.62 1.06
CA LYS A 284 8.36 6.53 1.26
C LYS A 284 7.40 6.00 2.30
N VAL A 285 6.88 6.92 3.12
CA VAL A 285 5.82 6.64 4.10
C VAL A 285 4.67 7.59 3.87
N ILE A 286 3.48 7.04 3.71
CA ILE A 286 2.26 7.77 3.41
C ILE A 286 1.24 7.57 4.53
N CYS A 287 0.92 8.63 5.24
CA CYS A 287 -0.25 8.71 6.11
C CYS A 287 -1.20 9.76 5.52
N ALA A 288 -2.19 9.32 4.77
CA ALA A 288 -3.09 10.22 4.07
C ALA A 288 -3.83 11.15 5.05
N TYR A 289 -3.95 12.43 4.70
CA TYR A 289 -4.61 13.44 5.51
C TYR A 289 -5.50 14.34 4.66
N ASP A 290 -6.58 14.88 5.25
CA ASP A 290 -7.46 15.84 4.59
C ASP A 290 -6.74 17.20 4.44
N MET A 291 -6.55 17.63 3.21
CA MET A 291 -5.93 18.92 2.89
C MET A 291 -6.85 20.13 3.13
N GLN A 292 -8.09 19.89 3.54
CA GLN A 292 -9.11 20.94 3.77
C GLN A 292 -9.41 21.77 2.50
N VAL A 293 -9.13 21.23 1.33
CA VAL A 293 -9.43 21.85 0.04
C VAL A 293 -10.92 21.64 -0.27
N LYS A 294 -11.68 22.71 -0.35
CA LYS A 294 -13.11 22.66 -0.68
C LYS A 294 -13.30 22.41 -2.19
N ARG A 295 -14.10 21.42 -2.52
CA ARG A 295 -14.48 21.08 -3.88
C ARG A 295 -15.99 21.24 -4.09
N ALA A 296 -16.39 21.71 -5.26
CA ALA A 296 -17.81 21.87 -5.62
C ALA A 296 -18.58 20.53 -5.63
N ASP A 297 -17.88 19.41 -5.95
CA ASP A 297 -18.46 18.07 -5.93
C ASP A 297 -18.55 17.44 -4.54
N GLY A 298 -18.03 18.12 -3.51
CA GLY A 298 -18.06 17.69 -2.10
C GLY A 298 -17.14 16.50 -1.78
N ARG A 299 -16.24 16.11 -2.69
CA ARG A 299 -15.23 15.11 -2.41
C ARG A 299 -14.09 15.69 -1.57
N VAL A 300 -13.47 14.84 -0.76
CA VAL A 300 -12.30 15.18 0.07
C VAL A 300 -11.03 15.03 -0.76
N VAL A 301 -10.09 15.95 -0.57
CA VAL A 301 -8.74 15.90 -1.15
C VAL A 301 -7.77 15.40 -0.09
N LEU A 302 -7.17 14.25 -0.32
CA LEU A 302 -6.21 13.62 0.58
C LEU A 302 -4.78 13.88 0.10
N GLY A 303 -3.98 14.56 0.93
CA GLY A 303 -2.53 14.69 0.76
C GLY A 303 -1.83 13.37 1.10
N LEU A 304 -0.73 13.09 0.40
CA LEU A 304 0.01 11.82 0.50
C LEU A 304 1.47 12.02 0.96
N ASP A 305 1.89 13.22 1.23
CA ASP A 305 3.28 13.58 1.57
C ASP A 305 3.62 13.42 3.06
N ASN A 306 2.62 13.38 3.95
CA ASN A 306 2.81 13.27 5.39
C ASN A 306 3.10 11.81 5.82
N PRO A 307 4.14 11.55 6.65
CA PRO A 307 4.45 10.23 7.14
C PRO A 307 3.59 9.78 8.34
N GLY A 308 2.82 10.70 8.93
CA GLY A 308 2.04 10.48 10.16
C GLY A 308 2.78 10.83 11.44
N PRO A 309 2.05 10.94 12.56
CA PRO A 309 2.59 11.43 13.83
C PRO A 309 3.70 10.53 14.42
N GLU A 310 3.72 9.25 14.04
CA GLU A 310 4.78 8.32 14.47
C GLU A 310 6.16 8.68 13.91
N LEU A 311 6.21 9.47 12.83
CA LEU A 311 7.42 9.81 12.08
C LEU A 311 7.55 11.31 11.80
N GLU A 312 6.79 12.17 12.49
CA GLU A 312 6.76 13.62 12.27
C GLU A 312 8.14 14.27 12.44
N ASP A 313 8.92 13.82 13.43
CA ASP A 313 10.27 14.35 13.70
C ASP A 313 11.35 13.70 12.83
N THR A 314 10.96 12.97 11.79
CA THR A 314 11.89 12.30 10.88
C THR A 314 11.94 13.00 9.52
N ARG A 315 12.93 12.63 8.70
CA ARG A 315 12.99 13.06 7.30
C ARG A 315 12.17 12.16 6.36
N ARG A 316 11.24 11.36 6.92
CA ARG A 316 10.36 10.47 6.15
C ARG A 316 9.18 11.26 5.58
N GLY A 317 8.63 10.77 4.49
CA GLY A 317 7.47 11.36 3.84
C GLY A 317 7.06 10.56 2.62
N GLY A 318 5.91 10.87 2.07
CA GLY A 318 5.32 10.15 0.95
C GLY A 318 5.41 10.89 -0.39
N ASP A 319 4.30 10.96 -1.12
CA ASP A 319 4.20 11.62 -2.42
C ASP A 319 3.58 13.01 -2.28
N TYR A 320 4.39 14.04 -2.53
CA TYR A 320 3.92 15.43 -2.55
C TYR A 320 3.19 15.77 -3.85
N GLU A 321 3.60 15.18 -4.96
CA GLU A 321 3.16 15.57 -6.30
C GLU A 321 1.70 15.26 -6.57
N ARG A 322 1.18 14.17 -5.99
CA ARG A 322 -0.17 13.68 -6.24
C ARG A 322 -1.05 13.77 -4.99
N VAL A 323 -2.35 13.86 -5.23
CA VAL A 323 -3.39 13.81 -4.20
C VAL A 323 -4.45 12.79 -4.61
N VAL A 324 -5.14 12.22 -3.62
CA VAL A 324 -6.31 11.36 -3.86
C VAL A 324 -7.58 12.15 -3.58
N ILE A 325 -8.50 12.15 -4.53
CA ILE A 325 -9.80 12.77 -4.41
C ILE A 325 -10.84 11.67 -4.22
N VAL A 326 -11.63 11.75 -3.15
CA VAL A 326 -12.52 10.64 -2.78
C VAL A 326 -13.79 11.10 -2.08
N ASP A 327 -14.89 10.42 -2.34
CA ASP A 327 -16.14 10.59 -1.62
C ASP A 327 -16.18 9.65 -0.40
N LEU A 328 -16.10 10.23 0.81
CA LEU A 328 -16.14 9.55 2.09
C LEU A 328 -17.48 9.68 2.83
N ARG A 329 -18.51 10.31 2.21
CA ARG A 329 -19.81 10.61 2.86
C ARG A 329 -20.58 9.35 3.26
N LYS A 330 -20.37 8.21 2.64
CA LYS A 330 -20.97 6.93 3.05
C LYS A 330 -20.02 6.17 3.96
N LYS A 331 -20.41 5.98 5.21
CA LYS A 331 -19.61 5.25 6.21
C LYS A 331 -18.93 4.01 5.64
N GLY A 332 -17.61 4.01 5.65
CA GLY A 332 -16.76 2.84 5.49
C GLY A 332 -16.35 2.45 4.07
N ARG A 333 -16.88 3.05 2.98
CA ARG A 333 -16.50 2.68 1.61
C ARG A 333 -16.20 3.90 0.76
N PRO A 334 -14.97 4.05 0.27
CA PRO A 334 -14.62 5.12 -0.67
C PRO A 334 -15.39 4.94 -1.98
N LYS A 335 -15.88 6.06 -2.54
CA LYS A 335 -16.54 6.13 -3.85
C LYS A 335 -15.93 7.27 -4.67
N ASN A 336 -16.12 7.20 -5.98
CA ASN A 336 -15.66 8.26 -6.89
C ASN A 336 -14.20 8.66 -6.61
N ILE A 337 -13.37 7.64 -6.38
CA ILE A 337 -11.95 7.83 -6.08
C ILE A 337 -11.19 8.16 -7.36
N ASP A 338 -10.29 9.13 -7.27
CA ASP A 338 -9.43 9.58 -8.37
C ASP A 338 -8.06 10.02 -7.82
N VAL A 339 -7.05 10.07 -8.69
CA VAL A 339 -5.72 10.62 -8.38
C VAL A 339 -5.45 11.76 -9.34
N GLN A 340 -5.08 12.92 -8.81
CA GLN A 340 -4.74 14.10 -9.59
C GLN A 340 -3.43 14.72 -9.11
N MET A 341 -2.84 15.54 -9.97
CA MET A 341 -1.67 16.33 -9.60
C MET A 341 -2.07 17.41 -8.59
N ARG A 342 -1.35 17.50 -7.49
CA ARG A 342 -1.59 18.49 -6.41
C ARG A 342 -1.70 19.91 -6.96
N ALA A 343 -0.77 20.29 -7.84
CA ALA A 343 -0.73 21.63 -8.43
C ALA A 343 -2.00 21.99 -9.23
N VAL A 344 -2.62 21.00 -9.89
CA VAL A 344 -3.89 21.21 -10.62
C VAL A 344 -5.02 21.47 -9.63
N VAL A 345 -5.14 20.64 -8.60
CA VAL A 345 -6.21 20.75 -7.60
C VAL A 345 -6.14 22.05 -6.80
N LEU A 346 -4.93 22.50 -6.45
CA LEU A 346 -4.76 23.76 -5.73
C LEU A 346 -5.10 24.97 -6.61
N ARG A 347 -4.70 24.98 -7.89
CA ARG A 347 -5.09 26.06 -8.84
C ARG A 347 -6.60 26.13 -9.04
N GLU A 348 -7.29 25.00 -9.17
CA GLU A 348 -8.76 24.95 -9.27
C GLU A 348 -9.43 25.53 -8.00
N HIS A 349 -8.87 25.25 -6.84
CA HIS A 349 -9.37 25.77 -5.57
C HIS A 349 -9.20 27.28 -5.44
N GLU A 350 -8.03 27.82 -5.78
CA GLU A 350 -7.74 29.26 -5.79
C GLU A 350 -8.69 30.00 -6.72
N ALA A 351 -8.84 29.55 -7.96
CA ALA A 351 -9.75 30.14 -8.94
C ALA A 351 -11.22 30.16 -8.45
N THR A 352 -11.67 29.08 -7.79
CA THR A 352 -13.04 29.01 -7.23
C THR A 352 -13.22 29.97 -6.05
N THR A 353 -12.20 30.13 -5.24
CA THR A 353 -12.22 31.05 -4.07
C THR A 353 -12.28 32.50 -4.51
N ASP A 354 -11.53 32.88 -5.54
CA ASP A 354 -11.50 34.23 -6.10
C ASP A 354 -12.87 34.62 -6.69
N ILE A 355 -13.51 33.71 -7.43
CA ILE A 355 -14.86 33.94 -7.98
C ILE A 355 -15.87 34.18 -6.84
N GLN A 356 -15.85 33.35 -5.79
CA GLN A 356 -16.75 33.54 -4.63
C GLN A 356 -16.51 34.86 -3.89
N LEU A 357 -15.27 35.31 -3.78
CA LEU A 357 -14.95 36.59 -3.16
C LEU A 357 -15.47 37.75 -4.00
N ASP A 358 -15.38 37.71 -5.33
CA ASP A 358 -15.91 38.70 -6.24
C ASP A 358 -17.44 38.75 -6.24
N GLU A 359 -18.12 37.60 -6.23
CA GLU A 359 -19.58 37.53 -6.11
C GLU A 359 -20.06 38.11 -4.79
N ASN A 360 -19.40 37.80 -3.67
CA ASN A 360 -19.71 38.34 -2.34
C ASN A 360 -19.44 39.87 -2.25
N ARG A 361 -18.46 40.41 -2.98
CA ARG A 361 -18.24 41.84 -3.08
C ARG A 361 -19.35 42.53 -3.87
N ARG A 362 -19.76 41.98 -5.01
CA ARG A 362 -20.87 42.50 -5.85
C ARG A 362 -22.22 42.46 -5.14
N ALA A 363 -22.46 41.45 -4.30
CA ALA A 363 -23.70 41.33 -3.53
C ALA A 363 -23.79 42.27 -2.34
N LYS A 364 -22.70 42.97 -1.97
CA LYS A 364 -22.64 43.96 -0.89
C LYS A 364 -22.66 45.41 -1.38
N LEU A 365 -22.63 45.62 -2.69
CA LEU A 365 -22.78 46.90 -3.38
C LEU A 365 -24.24 47.05 -3.87
#